data_8106513596303f74af8b85759e3ed6dd
#
_entry.id   8106513596303f74af8b85759e3ed6dd
#
_cell.length_a   1.000
_cell.length_b   1.000
_cell.length_c   1.000
_cell.angle_alpha   90.00
_cell.angle_beta   90.00
_cell.angle_gamma   90.00
#
_symmetry.space_group_name_H-M   'P 1'
#
loop_
_entity.id
_entity.type
_entity.pdbx_description
1 polymer ?
#
loop_
_entity_poly.entity_id
_entity_poly.type
_entity_poly.pdbx_seq_one_letter_code
_entity_poly.pdbx_strand_id
1 'polypeptide(L)'
;VLIGPVKNAALEPYEVAKWWRGSAGKPSNFGYWYSGSLMTVQDKLGWTSDEMWAGTDNYRDTFPVAEQWRINTQREIEVQGYVDIFDGHRRYKYEGTNDWFYHFTAKWDAYNDPVLSQFGAFIAKKIQRRAGNQAVNAKIQGGCATLAKRSMLKLWHEINSPDTKWDADIVMPIHDELVFSVRWDQAVDFGQRILEVM
;
A
#
# COMPACT_ATOMS: atom_id res chain seq x y z
N VAL A 1 11.52 -23.85 -8.68
CA VAL A 1 12.99 -23.69 -8.54
C VAL A 1 13.24 -22.23 -8.22
N LEU A 2 13.65 -21.93 -6.99
CA LEU A 2 14.01 -20.56 -6.61
C LEU A 2 15.27 -20.14 -7.39
N ILE A 3 15.09 -19.28 -8.38
CA ILE A 3 16.19 -18.66 -9.10
C ILE A 3 16.64 -17.46 -8.26
N GLY A 4 17.60 -17.67 -7.39
CA GLY A 4 18.11 -16.61 -6.52
C GLY A 4 19.61 -16.77 -6.28
N PRO A 5 20.23 -15.83 -5.58
CA PRO A 5 21.66 -15.82 -5.31
C PRO A 5 22.16 -17.00 -4.48
N VAL A 6 21.26 -17.88 -4.04
CA VAL A 6 21.62 -19.16 -3.39
C VAL A 6 22.54 -20.03 -4.28
N LYS A 7 22.58 -19.78 -5.60
CA LYS A 7 23.53 -20.43 -6.52
C LYS A 7 24.93 -19.78 -6.50
N ASN A 8 25.08 -18.62 -5.92
CA ASN A 8 26.37 -17.94 -5.78
C ASN A 8 26.88 -18.08 -4.34
N ALA A 9 27.60 -19.14 -4.06
CA ALA A 9 28.23 -19.40 -2.76
C ALA A 9 29.26 -18.33 -2.30
N ALA A 10 29.44 -17.27 -3.08
CA ALA A 10 30.37 -16.19 -2.82
C ALA A 10 29.71 -14.90 -2.28
N LEU A 11 28.36 -14.87 -2.14
CA LEU A 11 27.69 -13.68 -1.60
C LEU A 11 27.69 -13.72 -0.07
N GLU A 12 28.06 -12.61 0.55
CA GLU A 12 27.92 -12.41 1.98
C GLU A 12 26.45 -12.60 2.43
N PRO A 13 26.20 -13.17 3.61
CA PRO A 13 24.83 -13.42 4.11
C PRO A 13 23.91 -12.20 4.06
N TYR A 14 24.47 -11.01 4.25
CA TYR A 14 23.75 -9.74 4.16
C TYR A 14 23.23 -9.48 2.74
N GLU A 15 24.02 -9.71 1.70
CA GLU A 15 23.62 -9.50 0.30
C GLU A 15 22.53 -10.49 -0.12
N VAL A 16 22.60 -11.73 0.36
CA VAL A 16 21.56 -12.74 0.17
C VAL A 16 20.24 -12.30 0.82
N ALA A 17 20.29 -11.86 2.06
CA ALA A 17 19.11 -11.37 2.78
C ALA A 17 18.52 -10.11 2.13
N LYS A 18 19.36 -9.17 1.69
CA LYS A 18 18.96 -7.96 0.98
C LYS A 18 18.28 -8.28 -0.35
N TRP A 19 18.81 -9.24 -1.09
CA TRP A 19 18.19 -9.71 -2.33
C TRP A 19 16.80 -10.31 -2.08
N TRP A 20 16.68 -11.22 -1.11
CA TRP A 20 15.40 -11.85 -0.75
C TRP A 20 14.37 -10.82 -0.31
N ARG A 21 14.78 -9.86 0.52
CA ARG A 21 13.90 -8.76 0.92
C ARG A 21 13.44 -7.93 -0.28
N GLY A 22 14.35 -7.56 -1.18
CA GLY A 22 14.06 -6.68 -2.32
C GLY A 22 13.36 -7.36 -3.49
N SER A 23 13.70 -8.61 -3.78
CA SER A 23 13.22 -9.32 -4.97
C SER A 23 12.01 -10.23 -4.71
N ALA A 24 11.86 -10.74 -3.49
CA ALA A 24 10.77 -11.64 -3.13
C ALA A 24 9.88 -11.05 -2.02
N GLY A 25 10.40 -10.79 -0.84
CA GLY A 25 9.60 -10.44 0.33
C GLY A 25 8.78 -9.16 0.16
N LYS A 26 9.44 -8.04 -0.14
CA LYS A 26 8.77 -6.75 -0.32
C LYS A 26 7.79 -6.75 -1.51
N PRO A 27 8.17 -7.22 -2.72
CA PRO A 27 7.24 -7.30 -3.83
C PRO A 27 6.07 -8.25 -3.61
N SER A 28 6.26 -9.38 -2.91
CA SER A 28 5.18 -10.31 -2.58
C SER A 28 4.17 -9.67 -1.62
N ASN A 29 4.64 -9.03 -0.54
CA ASN A 29 3.77 -8.33 0.38
C ASN A 29 2.98 -7.22 -0.32
N PHE A 30 3.63 -6.32 -1.04
CA PHE A 30 2.94 -5.25 -1.75
C PHE A 30 2.05 -5.78 -2.87
N GLY A 31 2.53 -6.76 -3.63
CA GLY A 31 1.76 -7.41 -4.69
C GLY A 31 0.48 -8.02 -4.15
N TYR A 32 0.58 -8.82 -3.09
CA TYR A 32 -0.58 -9.47 -2.50
C TYR A 32 -1.59 -8.46 -1.91
N TRP A 33 -1.13 -7.60 -0.98
CA TRP A 33 -2.06 -6.70 -0.28
C TRP A 33 -2.73 -5.67 -1.18
N TYR A 34 -2.05 -5.23 -2.26
CA TYR A 34 -2.60 -4.23 -3.16
C TYR A 34 -3.27 -4.81 -4.41
N SER A 35 -3.00 -6.05 -4.80
CA SER A 35 -3.62 -6.67 -5.97
C SER A 35 -4.43 -7.93 -5.67
N GLY A 36 -4.25 -8.53 -4.50
CA GLY A 36 -4.89 -9.77 -4.08
C GLY A 36 -4.28 -11.03 -4.69
N SER A 37 -3.09 -10.95 -5.28
CA SER A 37 -2.36 -12.10 -5.83
C SER A 37 -0.88 -11.83 -5.94
N LEU A 38 -0.08 -12.87 -6.14
CA LEU A 38 1.36 -12.81 -6.35
C LEU A 38 1.77 -12.68 -7.82
N MET A 39 0.84 -12.36 -8.72
CA MET A 39 1.13 -12.19 -10.17
C MET A 39 2.27 -11.19 -10.45
N THR A 40 2.36 -10.12 -9.65
CA THR A 40 3.37 -9.08 -9.84
C THR A 40 4.80 -9.53 -9.58
N VAL A 41 4.97 -10.69 -8.94
CA VAL A 41 6.28 -11.25 -8.61
C VAL A 41 6.54 -12.59 -9.27
N GLN A 42 5.56 -13.14 -9.98
CA GLN A 42 5.66 -14.43 -10.65
C GLN A 42 6.90 -14.52 -11.54
N ASP A 43 7.07 -13.55 -12.44
CA ASP A 43 8.19 -13.52 -13.38
C ASP A 43 9.54 -13.34 -12.65
N LYS A 44 9.57 -12.51 -11.60
CA LYS A 44 10.79 -12.26 -10.81
C LYS A 44 11.26 -13.48 -10.04
N LEU A 45 10.31 -14.32 -9.61
CA LEU A 45 10.60 -15.55 -8.87
C LEU A 45 10.78 -16.77 -9.79
N GLY A 46 10.46 -16.60 -11.09
CA GLY A 46 10.49 -17.69 -12.06
C GLY A 46 9.43 -18.77 -11.79
N TRP A 47 8.31 -18.37 -11.20
CA TRP A 47 7.22 -19.29 -10.85
C TRP A 47 6.33 -19.59 -12.05
N THR A 48 5.87 -20.83 -12.12
CA THR A 48 4.74 -21.21 -12.96
C THR A 48 3.44 -20.57 -12.44
N SER A 49 2.39 -20.58 -13.26
CA SER A 49 1.08 -20.09 -12.82
C SER A 49 0.54 -20.87 -11.63
N ASP A 50 0.74 -22.18 -11.59
CA ASP A 50 0.27 -23.05 -10.51
C ASP A 50 1.01 -22.74 -9.19
N GLU A 51 2.34 -22.57 -9.24
CA GLU A 51 3.13 -22.17 -8.08
C GLU A 51 2.73 -20.78 -7.57
N MET A 52 2.44 -19.85 -8.46
CA MET A 52 1.96 -18.51 -8.10
C MET A 52 0.60 -18.56 -7.39
N TRP A 53 -0.34 -19.38 -7.90
CA TRP A 53 -1.65 -19.51 -7.25
C TRP A 53 -1.55 -20.26 -5.92
N ALA A 54 -0.77 -21.32 -5.85
CA ALA A 54 -0.48 -22.01 -4.59
C ALA A 54 0.14 -21.09 -3.53
N GLY A 55 1.11 -20.25 -3.94
CA GLY A 55 1.68 -19.21 -3.08
C GLY A 55 0.66 -18.17 -2.64
N THR A 56 -0.26 -17.77 -3.52
CA THR A 56 -1.35 -16.83 -3.21
C THR A 56 -2.30 -17.41 -2.17
N ASP A 57 -2.69 -18.68 -2.32
CA ASP A 57 -3.57 -19.36 -1.38
C ASP A 57 -2.89 -19.56 -0.02
N ASN A 58 -1.62 -19.96 0.01
CA ASN A 58 -0.85 -20.05 1.24
C ASN A 58 -0.75 -18.70 1.97
N TYR A 59 -0.68 -17.60 1.25
CA TYR A 59 -0.69 -16.26 1.85
C TYR A 59 -2.02 -15.95 2.54
N ARG A 60 -3.16 -16.32 1.93
CA ARG A 60 -4.51 -16.18 2.52
C ARG A 60 -4.66 -17.00 3.78
N ASP A 61 -4.19 -18.25 3.74
CA ASP A 61 -4.28 -19.18 4.86
C ASP A 61 -3.38 -18.76 6.03
N THR A 62 -2.24 -18.15 5.73
CA THR A 62 -1.31 -17.63 6.74
C THR A 62 -1.84 -16.38 7.44
N PHE A 63 -2.56 -15.51 6.72
CA PHE A 63 -3.03 -14.23 7.24
C PHE A 63 -4.56 -14.03 7.09
N PRO A 64 -5.40 -14.93 7.63
CA PRO A 64 -6.84 -14.93 7.37
C PRO A 64 -7.56 -13.66 7.87
N VAL A 65 -7.12 -13.10 8.99
CA VAL A 65 -7.71 -11.86 9.54
C VAL A 65 -7.41 -10.66 8.65
N ALA A 66 -6.19 -10.56 8.17
CA ALA A 66 -5.78 -9.47 7.27
C ALA A 66 -6.43 -9.62 5.89
N GLU A 67 -6.61 -10.84 5.39
CA GLU A 67 -7.35 -11.09 4.16
C GLU A 67 -8.82 -10.70 4.30
N GLN A 68 -9.46 -11.04 5.40
CA GLN A 68 -10.86 -10.64 5.66
C GLN A 68 -10.98 -9.11 5.74
N TRP A 69 -10.02 -8.44 6.37
CA TRP A 69 -9.97 -6.98 6.40
C TRP A 69 -9.83 -6.38 4.99
N ARG A 70 -8.99 -6.96 4.14
CA ARG A 70 -8.82 -6.55 2.74
C ARG A 70 -10.13 -6.66 1.96
N ILE A 71 -10.81 -7.81 2.07
CA ILE A 71 -12.09 -8.07 1.42
C ILE A 71 -13.16 -7.08 1.91
N ASN A 72 -13.24 -6.87 3.22
CA ASN A 72 -14.20 -5.93 3.81
C ASN A 72 -13.93 -4.49 3.33
N THR A 73 -12.67 -4.07 3.23
CA THR A 73 -12.30 -2.76 2.70
C THR A 73 -12.70 -2.59 1.22
N GLN A 74 -12.52 -3.62 0.41
CA GLN A 74 -12.96 -3.59 -0.99
C GLN A 74 -14.50 -3.49 -1.09
N ARG A 75 -15.22 -4.23 -0.24
CA ARG A 75 -16.69 -4.15 -0.17
C ARG A 75 -17.17 -2.80 0.33
N GLU A 76 -16.48 -2.21 1.31
CA GLU A 76 -16.82 -0.89 1.87
C GLU A 76 -16.84 0.18 0.76
N ILE A 77 -15.80 0.25 -0.09
CA ILE A 77 -15.77 1.22 -1.18
C ILE A 77 -16.83 0.96 -2.25
N GLU A 78 -17.22 -0.28 -2.45
CA GLU A 78 -18.28 -0.64 -3.40
C GLU A 78 -19.65 -0.17 -2.92
N VAL A 79 -19.94 -0.35 -1.63
CA VAL A 79 -21.26 -0.09 -1.06
C VAL A 79 -21.47 1.39 -0.78
N GLN A 80 -20.52 2.05 -0.14
CA GLN A 80 -20.68 3.44 0.32
C GLN A 80 -19.95 4.48 -0.53
N GLY A 81 -19.14 4.06 -1.50
CA GLY A 81 -18.43 4.96 -2.41
C GLY A 81 -17.22 5.66 -1.83
N TYR A 82 -16.82 5.35 -0.61
CA TYR A 82 -15.61 5.85 0.05
C TYR A 82 -15.09 4.84 1.07
N VAL A 83 -13.88 5.04 1.53
CA VAL A 83 -13.31 4.37 2.71
C VAL A 83 -12.79 5.41 3.68
N ASP A 84 -13.01 5.17 4.97
CA ASP A 84 -12.43 5.98 6.01
C ASP A 84 -10.95 5.58 6.20
N ILE A 85 -10.09 6.60 6.14
CA ILE A 85 -8.68 6.50 6.47
C ILE A 85 -8.52 6.90 7.93
N PHE A 86 -7.38 6.57 8.52
CA PHE A 86 -7.05 6.98 9.88
C PHE A 86 -7.36 8.49 10.08
N ASP A 87 -7.96 8.81 11.24
CA ASP A 87 -8.24 10.17 11.66
C ASP A 87 -9.39 10.90 10.94
N GLY A 88 -10.37 10.15 10.45
CA GLY A 88 -11.58 10.70 9.83
C GLY A 88 -11.39 11.23 8.41
N HIS A 89 -10.21 11.10 7.84
CA HIS A 89 -10.02 11.37 6.43
C HIS A 89 -10.70 10.31 5.58
N ARG A 90 -11.30 10.73 4.45
CA ARG A 90 -12.00 9.85 3.51
C ARG A 90 -11.31 9.80 2.17
N ARG A 91 -11.19 8.61 1.65
CA ARG A 91 -10.85 8.39 0.24
C ARG A 91 -12.10 8.00 -0.52
N TYR A 92 -12.54 8.89 -1.38
CA TYR A 92 -13.67 8.64 -2.25
C TYR A 92 -13.24 7.81 -3.47
N LYS A 93 -14.20 7.11 -4.01
CA LYS A 93 -14.11 6.34 -5.23
C LYS A 93 -14.13 7.31 -6.41
N TYR A 94 -13.09 7.36 -7.21
CA TYR A 94 -13.02 8.28 -8.36
C TYR A 94 -13.53 7.63 -9.65
N GLU A 95 -13.11 6.41 -9.88
CA GLU A 95 -13.45 5.67 -11.08
C GLU A 95 -14.05 4.34 -10.66
N GLY A 96 -15.01 3.83 -11.42
CA GLY A 96 -15.68 2.57 -11.12
C GLY A 96 -16.66 2.71 -9.97
N THR A 97 -17.37 3.84 -9.92
CA THR A 97 -18.59 3.93 -9.12
C THR A 97 -19.59 2.86 -9.62
N ASN A 98 -20.47 2.39 -8.74
CA ASN A 98 -21.52 1.50 -9.16
C ASN A 98 -22.28 2.08 -10.36
N ASP A 99 -22.43 3.41 -10.42
CA ASP A 99 -23.09 4.12 -11.53
C ASP A 99 -22.36 3.93 -12.86
N TRP A 100 -21.01 3.99 -12.87
CA TRP A 100 -20.23 3.70 -14.06
C TRP A 100 -20.33 2.22 -14.47
N PHE A 101 -20.31 1.31 -13.50
CA PHE A 101 -20.48 -0.12 -13.75
C PHE A 101 -21.84 -0.39 -14.36
N TYR A 102 -22.91 0.11 -13.74
CA TYR A 102 -24.29 -0.05 -14.24
C TYR A 102 -24.49 0.69 -15.56
N HIS A 103 -23.95 1.88 -15.70
CA HIS A 103 -24.06 2.65 -16.95
C HIS A 103 -23.35 1.96 -18.11
N PHE A 104 -22.17 1.41 -17.85
CA PHE A 104 -21.41 0.65 -18.86
C PHE A 104 -22.12 -0.66 -19.21
N THR A 105 -22.49 -1.46 -18.24
CA THR A 105 -23.18 -2.75 -18.50
C THR A 105 -24.54 -2.52 -19.13
N ALA A 106 -25.37 -1.61 -18.64
CA ALA A 106 -26.67 -1.29 -19.22
C ALA A 106 -26.57 -0.72 -20.65
N LYS A 107 -25.56 0.11 -20.91
CA LYS A 107 -25.35 0.65 -22.26
C LYS A 107 -24.92 -0.41 -23.25
N TRP A 108 -24.13 -1.40 -22.83
CA TRP A 108 -23.68 -2.49 -23.69
C TRP A 108 -24.75 -3.58 -23.86
N ASP A 109 -25.52 -3.86 -22.83
CA ASP A 109 -26.69 -4.76 -22.90
C ASP A 109 -27.76 -4.19 -23.85
N ALA A 110 -27.88 -2.85 -23.95
CA ALA A 110 -28.81 -2.20 -24.85
C ALA A 110 -28.51 -2.43 -26.36
N TYR A 111 -27.29 -2.83 -26.70
CA TYR A 111 -26.91 -3.15 -28.07
C TYR A 111 -27.23 -4.58 -28.47
N ASN A 112 -27.70 -5.43 -27.56
CA ASN A 112 -28.03 -6.83 -27.79
C ASN A 112 -26.92 -7.65 -28.48
N ASP A 113 -25.68 -7.21 -28.31
CA ASP A 113 -24.49 -7.85 -28.86
C ASP A 113 -23.75 -8.62 -27.76
N PRO A 114 -23.69 -9.97 -27.83
CA PRO A 114 -23.08 -10.80 -26.81
C PRO A 114 -21.57 -10.49 -26.60
N VAL A 115 -20.86 -10.12 -27.64
CA VAL A 115 -19.42 -9.82 -27.59
C VAL A 115 -19.19 -8.49 -26.90
N LEU A 116 -19.95 -7.47 -27.26
CA LEU A 116 -19.90 -6.15 -26.64
C LEU A 116 -20.33 -6.20 -25.19
N SER A 117 -21.37 -6.97 -24.86
CA SER A 117 -21.83 -7.19 -23.46
C SER A 117 -20.75 -7.84 -22.61
N GLN A 118 -20.09 -8.90 -23.10
CA GLN A 118 -18.99 -9.56 -22.39
C GLN A 118 -17.78 -8.61 -22.22
N PHE A 119 -17.44 -7.83 -23.22
CA PHE A 119 -16.35 -6.86 -23.14
C PHE A 119 -16.65 -5.75 -22.13
N GLY A 120 -17.88 -5.22 -22.13
CA GLY A 120 -18.35 -4.24 -21.15
C GLY A 120 -18.27 -4.77 -19.72
N ALA A 121 -18.75 -5.99 -19.49
CA ALA A 121 -18.66 -6.65 -18.17
C ALA A 121 -17.21 -6.88 -17.73
N PHE A 122 -16.32 -7.25 -18.64
CA PHE A 122 -14.89 -7.40 -18.35
C PHE A 122 -14.24 -6.07 -17.91
N ILE A 123 -14.48 -4.98 -18.66
CA ILE A 123 -13.97 -3.66 -18.32
C ILE A 123 -14.53 -3.18 -16.99
N ALA A 124 -15.83 -3.35 -16.74
CA ALA A 124 -16.46 -2.96 -15.49
C ALA A 124 -15.85 -3.69 -14.28
N LYS A 125 -15.65 -5.01 -14.37
CA LYS A 125 -14.96 -5.78 -13.33
C LYS A 125 -13.52 -5.29 -13.08
N LYS A 126 -12.80 -4.93 -14.14
CA LYS A 126 -11.43 -4.43 -14.03
C LYS A 126 -11.38 -3.07 -13.32
N ILE A 127 -12.31 -2.18 -13.63
CA ILE A 127 -12.45 -0.87 -12.97
C ILE A 127 -12.81 -1.07 -11.49
N GLN A 128 -13.78 -1.91 -11.18
CA GLN A 128 -14.21 -2.21 -9.82
C GLN A 128 -13.06 -2.80 -8.98
N ARG A 129 -12.32 -3.77 -9.53
CA ARG A 129 -11.15 -4.34 -8.87
C ARG A 129 -10.08 -3.28 -8.59
N ARG A 130 -9.84 -2.36 -9.53
CA ARG A 130 -8.91 -1.25 -9.35
C ARG A 130 -9.33 -0.33 -8.19
N ALA A 131 -10.62 0.03 -8.12
CA ALA A 131 -11.14 0.85 -7.04
C ALA A 131 -10.97 0.16 -5.67
N GLY A 132 -11.28 -1.13 -5.58
CA GLY A 132 -11.05 -1.92 -4.36
C GLY A 132 -9.58 -1.96 -3.93
N ASN A 133 -8.67 -2.18 -4.87
CA ASN A 133 -7.23 -2.17 -4.59
C ASN A 133 -6.73 -0.79 -4.13
N GLN A 134 -7.24 0.28 -4.74
CA GLN A 134 -6.93 1.65 -4.32
C GLN A 134 -7.46 1.96 -2.92
N ALA A 135 -8.61 1.41 -2.52
CA ALA A 135 -9.16 1.56 -1.19
C ALA A 135 -8.27 0.93 -0.11
N VAL A 136 -7.81 -0.30 -0.34
CA VAL A 136 -6.87 -0.99 0.55
C VAL A 136 -5.58 -0.20 0.68
N ASN A 137 -5.01 0.23 -0.45
CA ASN A 137 -3.81 1.06 -0.47
C ASN A 137 -4.01 2.39 0.28
N ALA A 138 -5.15 3.05 0.10
CA ALA A 138 -5.46 4.31 0.77
C ALA A 138 -5.54 4.15 2.30
N LYS A 139 -6.12 3.06 2.81
CA LYS A 139 -6.15 2.80 4.26
C LYS A 139 -4.75 2.59 4.83
N ILE A 140 -3.89 1.84 4.14
CA ILE A 140 -2.53 1.55 4.62
C ILE A 140 -1.63 2.79 4.46
N GLN A 141 -1.42 3.25 3.24
CA GLN A 141 -0.49 4.36 2.96
C GLN A 141 -1.02 5.70 3.45
N GLY A 142 -2.33 5.93 3.32
CA GLY A 142 -2.96 7.14 3.85
C GLY A 142 -2.91 7.20 5.37
N GLY A 143 -3.07 6.06 6.06
CA GLY A 143 -2.88 5.96 7.51
C GLY A 143 -1.46 6.31 7.91
N CYS A 144 -0.45 5.74 7.27
CA CYS A 144 0.96 6.06 7.50
C CYS A 144 1.25 7.55 7.25
N ALA A 145 0.75 8.11 6.15
CA ALA A 145 0.92 9.52 5.83
C ALA A 145 0.25 10.45 6.87
N THR A 146 -0.88 10.04 7.42
CA THR A 146 -1.56 10.80 8.49
C THR A 146 -0.76 10.78 9.78
N LEU A 147 -0.19 9.63 10.15
CA LEU A 147 0.70 9.52 11.32
C LEU A 147 1.95 10.42 11.14
N ALA A 148 2.62 10.33 9.99
CA ALA A 148 3.78 11.18 9.71
C ALA A 148 3.45 12.67 9.79
N LYS A 149 2.30 13.10 9.22
CA LYS A 149 1.85 14.50 9.31
C LYS A 149 1.56 14.95 10.74
N ARG A 150 0.94 14.10 11.55
CA ARG A 150 0.68 14.39 12.97
C ARG A 150 1.98 14.53 13.75
N SER A 151 2.92 13.62 13.55
CA SER A 151 4.24 13.69 14.17
C SER A 151 4.97 14.96 13.77
N MET A 152 4.93 15.32 12.48
CA MET A 152 5.51 16.56 11.98
C MET A 152 4.88 17.79 12.62
N LEU A 153 3.56 17.86 12.71
CA LEU A 153 2.86 18.97 13.35
C LEU A 153 3.20 19.07 14.84
N LYS A 154 3.27 17.94 15.54
CA LYS A 154 3.63 17.93 16.97
C LYS A 154 5.05 18.44 17.18
N LEU A 155 6.02 17.97 16.39
CA LEU A 155 7.41 18.43 16.45
C LEU A 155 7.51 19.91 16.05
N TRP A 156 6.75 20.34 15.03
CA TRP A 156 6.72 21.75 14.63
C TRP A 156 6.23 22.67 15.77
N HIS A 157 5.17 22.28 16.47
CA HIS A 157 4.68 23.04 17.63
C HIS A 157 5.70 23.07 18.78
N GLU A 158 6.37 21.95 19.05
CA GLU A 158 7.42 21.89 20.09
C GLU A 158 8.61 22.79 19.74
N ILE A 159 9.06 22.80 18.49
CA ILE A 159 10.17 23.63 18.02
C ILE A 159 9.82 25.11 18.07
N ASN A 160 8.60 25.48 17.67
CA ASN A 160 8.18 26.87 17.59
C ASN A 160 7.47 27.39 18.87
N SER A 161 7.49 26.62 19.95
CA SER A 161 6.97 27.08 21.24
C SER A 161 7.85 28.19 21.82
N PRO A 162 7.28 29.21 22.47
CA PRO A 162 8.06 30.23 23.18
C PRO A 162 9.00 29.66 24.25
N ASP A 163 8.61 28.52 24.84
CA ASP A 163 9.37 27.84 25.90
C ASP A 163 10.21 26.67 25.36
N THR A 164 10.44 26.63 24.05
CA THR A 164 11.20 25.52 23.46
C THR A 164 12.65 25.51 23.95
N LYS A 165 13.14 24.31 24.21
CA LYS A 165 14.57 24.09 24.46
C LYS A 165 15.35 23.73 23.20
N TRP A 166 14.63 23.53 22.06
CA TRP A 166 15.21 23.06 20.84
C TRP A 166 15.60 24.21 19.90
N ASP A 167 16.85 24.20 19.48
CA ASP A 167 17.35 25.01 18.37
C ASP A 167 17.39 24.11 17.13
N ALA A 168 16.22 23.99 16.52
CA ALA A 168 15.95 23.03 15.44
C ALA A 168 14.89 23.56 14.48
N ASP A 169 14.97 23.10 13.21
CA ASP A 169 13.98 23.39 12.16
C ASP A 169 13.62 22.12 11.39
N ILE A 170 12.38 22.04 10.93
CA ILE A 170 11.96 21.04 9.95
C ILE A 170 12.35 21.55 8.57
N VAL A 171 13.30 20.87 7.92
CA VAL A 171 13.79 21.26 6.59
C VAL A 171 12.83 20.81 5.51
N MET A 172 12.55 19.51 5.44
CA MET A 172 11.64 18.93 4.45
C MET A 172 11.20 17.50 4.79
N PRO A 173 10.04 17.06 4.36
CA PRO A 173 9.69 15.65 4.29
C PRO A 173 10.25 15.04 2.98
N ILE A 174 10.83 13.84 3.05
CA ILE A 174 11.29 13.07 1.89
C ILE A 174 10.66 11.68 1.99
N HIS A 175 9.61 11.40 1.20
CA HIS A 175 8.85 10.15 1.24
C HIS A 175 8.31 9.84 2.65
N ASP A 176 8.93 8.90 3.35
CA ASP A 176 8.62 8.42 4.69
C ASP A 176 9.63 8.93 5.75
N GLU A 177 10.50 9.85 5.37
CA GLU A 177 11.52 10.45 6.24
C GLU A 177 11.23 11.94 6.49
N LEU A 178 11.65 12.43 7.66
CA LEU A 178 11.66 13.84 8.00
C LEU A 178 13.10 14.30 8.19
N VAL A 179 13.47 15.38 7.50
CA VAL A 179 14.80 15.98 7.62
C VAL A 179 14.72 17.20 8.51
N PHE A 180 15.59 17.24 9.51
CA PHE A 180 15.69 18.34 10.47
C PHE A 180 17.10 18.97 10.40
N SER A 181 17.15 20.28 10.61
CA SER A 181 18.36 20.97 11.02
C SER A 181 18.30 21.16 12.52
N VAL A 182 19.36 20.82 13.23
CA VAL A 182 19.39 20.93 14.69
C VAL A 182 20.80 21.33 15.14
N ARG A 183 20.88 22.12 16.21
CA ARG A 183 22.16 22.46 16.80
C ARG A 183 22.92 21.21 17.26
N TRP A 184 24.20 21.13 16.95
CA TRP A 184 24.99 19.91 17.07
C TRP A 184 24.96 19.29 18.48
N ASP A 185 25.03 20.11 19.53
CA ASP A 185 25.02 19.67 20.92
C ASP A 185 23.66 19.12 21.39
N GLN A 186 22.60 19.38 20.64
CA GLN A 186 21.24 18.88 20.90
C GLN A 186 20.85 17.68 20.01
N ALA A 187 21.69 17.30 19.03
CA ALA A 187 21.31 16.35 17.98
C ALA A 187 20.88 14.98 18.53
N VAL A 188 21.55 14.46 19.56
CA VAL A 188 21.24 13.17 20.16
C VAL A 188 19.91 13.21 20.91
N ASP A 189 19.72 14.20 21.77
CA ASP A 189 18.51 14.33 22.59
C ASP A 189 17.28 14.64 21.72
N PHE A 190 17.46 15.48 20.70
CA PHE A 190 16.40 15.77 19.75
C PHE A 190 16.06 14.55 18.89
N GLY A 191 17.05 13.77 18.48
CA GLY A 191 16.85 12.49 17.79
C GLY A 191 16.04 11.51 18.64
N GLN A 192 16.33 11.39 19.92
CA GLN A 192 15.54 10.59 20.86
C GLN A 192 14.09 11.09 20.95
N ARG A 193 13.91 12.41 21.01
CA ARG A 193 12.57 13.03 21.03
C ARG A 193 11.77 12.75 19.77
N ILE A 194 12.41 12.76 18.60
CA ILE A 194 11.75 12.37 17.34
C ILE A 194 11.22 10.93 17.43
N LEU A 195 12.02 9.98 17.93
CA LEU A 195 11.61 8.59 18.08
C LEU A 195 10.42 8.40 19.04
N GLU A 196 10.30 9.24 20.07
CA GLU A 196 9.15 9.21 20.99
C GLU A 196 7.85 9.76 20.37
N VAL A 197 7.97 10.63 19.36
CA VAL A 197 6.83 11.29 18.72
C VAL A 197 6.33 10.50 17.51
N MET A 198 7.24 9.82 16.81
CA MET A 198 6.93 9.03 15.60
C MET A 198 6.53 7.60 15.93
#